data_4cec54b284fc893af359cd80cdcec52d
#
_entry.id   4cec54b284fc893af359cd80cdcec52d
#
_cell.length_a   1.000
_cell.length_b   1.000
_cell.length_c   1.000
_cell.angle_alpha   90.00
_cell.angle_beta   90.00
_cell.angle_gamma   90.00
#
_symmetry.space_group_name_H-M   'P 1'
#
loop_
_entity.id
_entity.type
_entity.pdbx_description
1 polymer ?
#
loop_
_entity_poly.entity_id
_entity_poly.type
_entity_poly.pdbx_seq_one_letter_code
_entity_poly.pdbx_strand_id
1 'polypeptide(L)'
;MFRRHQEAGAPPTSTYQMRQRMFAIGDDFWIENSAGQRVFKVDGKALRLRKTLVLQDAAGVERYKIQEKLVHIRDTMEIEGASGRIATVKKALISPLRERYDVAFDAGGAWKVQGNIVDHEYKIENDAGKIAEVGKKWFRVRDTYGIQVAPGQDDALVIAVAIVVDQMAHPTK
;
A
#
# COMPACT_ATOMS: atom_id res chain seq x y z
N MET A 1 -9.13 -48.85 -1.06
CA MET A 1 -8.02 -47.99 -1.42
C MET A 1 -8.57 -46.56 -1.52
N PHE A 2 -8.53 -45.80 -0.41
CA PHE A 2 -9.08 -44.45 -0.35
C PHE A 2 -8.03 -43.48 -0.90
N ARG A 3 -8.30 -42.90 -2.08
CA ARG A 3 -7.55 -41.75 -2.57
C ARG A 3 -7.92 -40.55 -1.68
N ARG A 4 -6.97 -40.15 -0.82
CA ARG A 4 -7.01 -38.81 -0.23
C ARG A 4 -6.92 -37.81 -1.37
N HIS A 5 -7.98 -37.10 -1.65
CA HIS A 5 -7.88 -35.84 -2.38
C HIS A 5 -7.00 -34.92 -1.52
N GLN A 6 -5.79 -34.65 -1.97
CA GLN A 6 -5.04 -33.50 -1.50
C GLN A 6 -5.88 -32.31 -1.96
N GLU A 7 -6.59 -31.70 -1.04
CA GLU A 7 -7.06 -30.33 -1.21
C GLU A 7 -5.80 -29.52 -1.48
N ALA A 8 -5.70 -29.01 -2.71
CA ALA A 8 -4.72 -27.99 -3.03
C ALA A 8 -5.01 -26.81 -2.12
N GLY A 9 -4.22 -26.64 -1.08
CA GLY A 9 -4.37 -25.56 -0.12
C GLY A 9 -4.40 -24.23 -0.89
N ALA A 10 -5.31 -23.34 -0.50
CA ALA A 10 -5.33 -22.00 -1.07
C ALA A 10 -3.90 -21.41 -1.04
N PRO A 11 -3.47 -20.73 -2.12
CA PRO A 11 -2.13 -20.16 -2.16
C PRO A 11 -1.92 -19.23 -0.95
N PRO A 12 -0.71 -19.23 -0.36
CA PRO A 12 -0.45 -18.52 0.88
C PRO A 12 -0.66 -17.02 0.71
N THR A 13 -1.29 -16.42 1.68
CA THR A 13 -1.41 -14.97 1.81
C THR A 13 -0.08 -14.39 2.23
N SER A 14 0.36 -13.32 1.57
CA SER A 14 1.58 -12.60 1.95
C SER A 14 1.26 -11.57 3.04
N THR A 15 2.09 -11.48 4.07
CA THR A 15 1.94 -10.50 5.14
C THR A 15 3.21 -9.69 5.30
N TYR A 16 3.06 -8.39 5.35
CA TYR A 16 4.15 -7.42 5.45
C TYR A 16 3.99 -6.53 6.67
N GLN A 17 5.10 -6.19 7.30
CA GLN A 17 5.15 -5.27 8.43
C GLN A 17 5.53 -3.87 7.97
N MET A 18 4.71 -2.89 8.36
CA MET A 18 4.88 -1.48 8.10
C MET A 18 5.02 -0.71 9.42
N ARG A 19 5.74 0.41 9.41
CA ARG A 19 5.81 1.31 10.57
C ARG A 19 4.79 2.44 10.45
N GLN A 20 4.17 2.84 11.57
CA GLN A 20 3.12 3.87 11.61
C GLN A 20 3.61 5.28 11.26
N ARG A 21 4.90 5.54 11.42
CA ARG A 21 5.51 6.83 11.08
C ARG A 21 6.65 6.61 10.10
N MET A 22 6.30 6.20 8.89
CA MET A 22 7.29 5.93 7.85
C MET A 22 7.97 7.19 7.31
N PHE A 23 7.47 8.38 7.64
CA PHE A 23 7.80 9.58 6.89
C PHE A 23 8.40 10.69 7.75
N ALA A 24 9.33 10.35 8.62
CA ALA A 24 10.29 11.33 9.06
C ALA A 24 11.18 11.70 7.87
N ILE A 25 11.24 12.98 7.54
CA ILE A 25 11.92 13.53 6.36
C ILE A 25 13.36 12.99 6.28
N GLY A 26 13.65 12.23 5.23
CA GLY A 26 15.01 11.87 4.85
C GLY A 26 15.49 10.46 5.19
N ASP A 27 14.67 9.64 5.86
CA ASP A 27 15.04 8.28 6.23
C ASP A 27 14.48 7.23 5.27
N ASP A 28 15.29 6.23 4.97
CA ASP A 28 14.87 5.04 4.24
C ASP A 28 14.13 4.09 5.17
N PHE A 29 13.05 3.46 4.67
CA PHE A 29 12.29 2.47 5.42
C PHE A 29 12.38 1.11 4.78
N TRP A 30 12.54 0.09 5.61
CA TRP A 30 12.43 -1.28 5.19
C TRP A 30 11.07 -1.85 5.57
N ILE A 31 10.48 -2.59 4.62
CA ILE A 31 9.26 -3.37 4.79
C ILE A 31 9.69 -4.81 4.90
N GLU A 32 9.27 -5.46 5.97
CA GLU A 32 9.65 -6.83 6.31
C GLU A 32 8.46 -7.78 6.06
N ASN A 33 8.76 -9.00 5.63
CA ASN A 33 7.75 -10.06 5.55
C ASN A 33 7.51 -10.70 6.93
N SER A 34 6.62 -11.68 7.00
CA SER A 34 6.31 -12.40 8.24
C SER A 34 7.49 -13.18 8.84
N ALA A 35 8.53 -13.45 8.07
CA ALA A 35 9.78 -14.06 8.53
C ALA A 35 10.82 -13.03 9.03
N GLY A 36 10.49 -11.74 9.04
CA GLY A 36 11.40 -10.66 9.43
C GLY A 36 12.45 -10.31 8.38
N GLN A 37 12.29 -10.79 7.15
CA GLN A 37 13.19 -10.49 6.05
C GLN A 37 12.80 -9.16 5.40
N ARG A 38 13.78 -8.31 5.12
CA ARG A 38 13.59 -7.05 4.40
C ARG A 38 13.34 -7.34 2.92
N VAL A 39 12.15 -7.03 2.45
CA VAL A 39 11.68 -7.36 1.09
C VAL A 39 11.43 -6.16 0.22
N PHE A 40 11.11 -5.01 0.82
CA PHE A 40 10.98 -3.75 0.12
C PHE A 40 11.65 -2.63 0.91
N LYS A 41 12.05 -1.59 0.19
CA LYS A 41 12.61 -0.36 0.72
C LYS A 41 11.84 0.83 0.18
N VAL A 42 11.50 1.77 1.03
CA VAL A 42 10.98 3.08 0.63
C VAL A 42 12.13 4.08 0.74
N ASP A 43 12.53 4.67 -0.38
CA ASP A 43 13.54 5.72 -0.41
C ASP A 43 12.87 7.08 -0.18
N GLY A 44 13.13 7.65 1.00
CA GLY A 44 12.63 8.96 1.39
C GLY A 44 13.51 10.13 0.95
N LYS A 45 14.69 9.89 0.36
CA LYS A 45 15.64 10.96 -0.04
C LYS A 45 15.15 11.76 -1.23
N ALA A 46 14.30 11.16 -2.07
CA ALA A 46 13.67 11.83 -3.20
C ALA A 46 12.64 12.90 -2.80
N LEU A 47 12.26 12.98 -1.52
CA LEU A 47 11.27 13.92 -0.97
C LEU A 47 11.67 15.40 -1.07
N ARG A 48 12.94 15.72 -1.37
CA ARG A 48 13.45 17.09 -1.21
C ARG A 48 12.98 18.09 -2.27
N LEU A 49 12.51 17.63 -3.43
CA LEU A 49 12.14 18.53 -4.54
C LEU A 49 10.68 18.39 -5.00
N ARG A 50 10.10 17.22 -4.82
CA ARG A 50 8.69 16.93 -5.12
C ARG A 50 8.32 15.81 -4.18
N LYS A 51 7.42 15.87 -3.29
CA LYS A 51 6.97 14.77 -2.41
C LYS A 51 6.89 13.41 -3.15
N THR A 52 8.03 12.90 -3.55
CA THR A 52 8.21 11.67 -4.33
C THR A 52 8.79 10.60 -3.43
N LEU A 53 8.11 9.48 -3.29
CA LEU A 53 8.61 8.29 -2.64
C LEU A 53 8.91 7.23 -3.70
N VAL A 54 10.01 6.52 -3.54
CA VAL A 54 10.37 5.41 -4.42
C VAL A 54 10.32 4.11 -3.64
N LEU A 55 9.47 3.19 -4.11
CA LEU A 55 9.40 1.83 -3.60
C LEU A 55 10.33 0.93 -4.41
N GLN A 56 11.32 0.36 -3.74
CA GLN A 56 12.29 -0.58 -4.31
C GLN A 56 12.09 -1.98 -3.72
N ASP A 57 12.44 -3.01 -4.49
CA ASP A 57 12.57 -4.36 -3.95
C ASP A 57 13.89 -4.56 -3.19
N ALA A 58 14.11 -5.75 -2.64
CA ALA A 58 15.32 -6.08 -1.88
C ALA A 58 16.61 -6.03 -2.71
N ALA A 59 16.52 -6.14 -4.03
CA ALA A 59 17.63 -6.01 -4.96
C ALA A 59 17.94 -4.54 -5.33
N GLY A 60 17.13 -3.59 -4.84
CA GLY A 60 17.25 -2.16 -5.15
C GLY A 60 16.59 -1.76 -6.47
N VAL A 61 15.82 -2.65 -7.09
CA VAL A 61 15.09 -2.34 -8.31
C VAL A 61 13.85 -1.50 -7.97
N GLU A 62 13.73 -0.35 -8.59
CA GLU A 62 12.56 0.51 -8.45
C GLU A 62 11.32 -0.19 -9.00
N ARG A 63 10.32 -0.33 -8.15
CA ARG A 63 9.04 -0.94 -8.51
C ARG A 63 8.00 0.12 -8.83
N TYR A 64 7.84 1.09 -7.94
CA TYR A 64 6.87 2.17 -8.10
C TYR A 64 7.40 3.48 -7.54
N LYS A 65 6.99 4.59 -8.18
CA LYS A 65 7.11 5.94 -7.65
C LYS A 65 5.74 6.45 -7.22
N ILE A 66 5.72 7.17 -6.13
CA ILE A 66 4.54 7.81 -5.57
C ILE A 66 4.77 9.30 -5.60
N GLN A 67 3.89 10.04 -6.28
CA GLN A 67 4.03 11.49 -6.44
C GLN A 67 2.73 12.22 -6.06
N GLU A 68 2.88 13.36 -5.38
CA GLU A 68 1.80 14.31 -5.21
C GLU A 68 1.54 15.02 -6.55
N LYS A 69 0.28 15.11 -6.95
CA LYS A 69 -0.09 15.82 -8.18
C LYS A 69 0.13 17.31 -8.02
N LEU A 70 0.95 17.91 -8.90
CA LEU A 70 1.34 19.32 -8.85
C LEU A 70 0.21 20.31 -9.20
N VAL A 71 -0.89 19.85 -9.75
CA VAL A 71 -2.04 20.69 -10.10
C VAL A 71 -2.99 20.64 -8.91
N HIS A 72 -3.36 21.80 -8.39
CA HIS A 72 -4.21 22.12 -7.23
C HIS A 72 -5.50 21.30 -7.00
N ILE A 73 -5.47 20.02 -7.30
CA ILE A 73 -6.52 19.08 -6.93
C ILE A 73 -6.14 18.52 -5.57
N ARG A 74 -6.75 19.03 -4.53
CA ARG A 74 -6.62 18.54 -3.17
C ARG A 74 -6.84 17.02 -3.15
N ASP A 75 -6.07 16.33 -2.32
CA ASP A 75 -6.28 14.93 -2.00
C ASP A 75 -6.17 13.97 -3.22
N THR A 76 -5.17 14.20 -4.06
CA THR A 76 -4.85 13.30 -5.19
C THR A 76 -3.36 13.01 -5.25
N MET A 77 -3.01 11.72 -5.35
CA MET A 77 -1.65 11.25 -5.59
C MET A 77 -1.60 10.30 -6.78
N GLU A 78 -0.46 10.20 -7.41
CA GLU A 78 -0.22 9.34 -8.57
C GLU A 78 0.80 8.25 -8.22
N ILE A 79 0.58 7.07 -8.80
CA ILE A 79 1.52 5.95 -8.76
C ILE A 79 2.06 5.76 -10.17
N GLU A 80 3.38 5.81 -10.30
CA GLU A 80 4.09 5.58 -11.56
C GLU A 80 4.80 4.22 -11.52
N GLY A 81 4.72 3.49 -12.60
CA GLY A 81 5.51 2.30 -12.88
C GLY A 81 6.63 2.58 -13.87
N ALA A 82 7.24 1.53 -14.42
CA ALA A 82 8.36 1.65 -15.37
C ALA A 82 8.01 2.44 -16.65
N SER A 83 6.76 2.40 -17.09
CA SER A 83 6.28 3.05 -18.32
C SER A 83 5.53 4.37 -18.09
N GLY A 84 5.58 4.93 -16.88
CA GLY A 84 4.87 6.15 -16.50
C GLY A 84 3.73 5.89 -15.54
N ARG A 85 2.78 6.83 -15.46
CA ARG A 85 1.64 6.72 -14.53
C ARG A 85 0.81 5.47 -14.80
N ILE A 86 0.49 4.75 -13.72
CA ILE A 86 -0.36 3.55 -13.78
C ILE A 86 -1.65 3.70 -13.01
N ALA A 87 -1.68 4.56 -11.99
CA ALA A 87 -2.87 4.76 -11.16
C ALA A 87 -2.93 6.16 -10.57
N THR A 88 -4.13 6.59 -10.25
CA THR A 88 -4.43 7.81 -9.51
C THR A 88 -5.24 7.45 -8.27
N VAL A 89 -4.82 7.94 -7.12
CA VAL A 89 -5.51 7.76 -5.84
C VAL A 89 -6.15 9.06 -5.41
N LYS A 90 -7.46 9.02 -5.14
CA LYS A 90 -8.24 10.18 -4.69
C LYS A 90 -8.98 9.89 -3.39
N LYS A 91 -8.99 10.86 -2.49
CA LYS A 91 -9.88 10.82 -1.33
C LYS A 91 -11.31 11.07 -1.78
N ALA A 92 -12.21 10.15 -1.46
CA ALA A 92 -13.63 10.32 -1.76
C ALA A 92 -14.31 11.14 -0.66
N LEU A 93 -15.12 12.11 -1.06
CA LEU A 93 -15.91 12.98 -0.16
C LEU A 93 -17.21 12.26 0.25
N ILE A 94 -17.10 11.11 0.95
CA ILE A 94 -18.29 10.37 1.36
C ILE A 94 -18.26 10.16 2.86
N SER A 95 -19.14 10.88 3.59
CA SER A 95 -19.46 10.71 5.01
C SER A 95 -18.33 11.11 5.99
N PRO A 96 -18.68 11.90 7.04
CA PRO A 96 -17.71 12.31 8.08
C PRO A 96 -17.19 11.16 8.97
N LEU A 97 -17.75 9.93 8.85
CA LEU A 97 -17.43 8.80 9.74
C LEU A 97 -16.67 7.66 9.08
N ARG A 98 -16.51 7.67 7.75
CA ARG A 98 -15.75 6.63 7.02
C ARG A 98 -14.94 7.27 5.93
N GLU A 99 -13.64 7.20 6.08
CA GLU A 99 -12.73 7.60 5.02
C GLU A 99 -12.73 6.53 3.93
N ARG A 100 -12.76 6.99 2.70
CA ARG A 100 -12.65 6.16 1.51
C ARG A 100 -11.67 6.80 0.55
N TYR A 101 -10.86 5.96 -0.08
CA TYR A 101 -10.00 6.36 -1.18
C TYR A 101 -10.33 5.51 -2.40
N ASP A 102 -10.38 6.14 -3.56
CA ASP A 102 -10.59 5.47 -4.83
C ASP A 102 -9.26 5.44 -5.61
N VAL A 103 -8.89 4.25 -6.07
CA VAL A 103 -7.71 4.02 -6.91
C VAL A 103 -8.20 3.71 -8.31
N ALA A 104 -7.94 4.58 -9.26
CA ALA A 104 -8.28 4.38 -10.66
C ALA A 104 -7.02 4.01 -11.45
N PHE A 105 -7.05 2.88 -12.16
CA PHE A 105 -5.96 2.43 -13.00
C PHE A 105 -6.09 2.92 -14.42
N ASP A 106 -5.00 3.40 -15.01
CA ASP A 106 -4.98 3.91 -16.40
C ASP A 106 -5.27 2.80 -17.41
N ALA A 107 -4.89 1.55 -17.12
CA ALA A 107 -5.20 0.38 -17.94
C ALA A 107 -6.64 -0.14 -17.78
N GLY A 108 -7.43 0.47 -16.91
CA GLY A 108 -8.79 0.06 -16.57
C GLY A 108 -8.88 -0.64 -15.23
N GLY A 109 -10.08 -0.59 -14.64
CA GLY A 109 -10.35 -1.12 -13.30
C GLY A 109 -10.10 -0.10 -12.20
N ALA A 110 -10.58 -0.43 -11.03
CA ALA A 110 -10.47 0.42 -9.85
C ALA A 110 -10.42 -0.41 -8.56
N TRP A 111 -9.74 0.14 -7.55
CA TRP A 111 -9.80 -0.38 -6.18
C TRP A 111 -10.45 0.65 -5.27
N LYS A 112 -11.08 0.14 -4.22
CA LYS A 112 -11.63 0.94 -3.13
C LYS A 112 -10.88 0.63 -1.84
N VAL A 113 -10.48 1.69 -1.15
CA VAL A 113 -9.84 1.59 0.17
C VAL A 113 -10.82 2.16 1.18
N GLN A 114 -11.28 1.34 2.12
CA GLN A 114 -12.31 1.71 3.09
C GLN A 114 -11.99 1.19 4.48
N GLY A 115 -12.25 2.00 5.49
CA GLY A 115 -12.15 1.66 6.89
C GLY A 115 -11.69 2.83 7.74
N ASN A 116 -11.17 2.53 8.92
CA ASN A 116 -10.52 3.52 9.78
C ASN A 116 -9.06 3.69 9.35
N ILE A 117 -8.85 4.55 8.38
CA ILE A 117 -7.54 4.74 7.75
C ILE A 117 -6.55 5.41 8.69
N VAL A 118 -7.02 6.35 9.51
CA VAL A 118 -6.18 7.04 10.49
C VAL A 118 -5.54 6.06 11.50
N ASP A 119 -6.28 5.02 11.87
CA ASP A 119 -5.80 3.99 12.81
C ASP A 119 -5.18 2.77 12.11
N HIS A 120 -4.98 2.81 10.80
CA HIS A 120 -4.44 1.70 10.00
C HIS A 120 -5.28 0.41 10.12
N GLU A 121 -6.61 0.55 10.05
CA GLU A 121 -7.57 -0.55 10.09
C GLU A 121 -8.53 -0.42 8.90
N TYR A 122 -8.15 -0.97 7.74
CA TYR A 122 -8.91 -0.83 6.51
C TYR A 122 -8.72 -2.00 5.55
N LYS A 123 -9.54 -2.03 4.51
CA LYS A 123 -9.49 -3.03 3.44
C LYS A 123 -9.29 -2.36 2.08
N ILE A 124 -8.62 -3.07 1.20
CA ILE A 124 -8.49 -2.74 -0.21
C ILE A 124 -9.26 -3.81 -0.98
N GLU A 125 -10.21 -3.38 -1.81
CA GLU A 125 -11.12 -4.26 -2.54
C GLU A 125 -11.29 -3.79 -3.99
N ASN A 126 -11.60 -4.74 -4.87
CA ASN A 126 -12.08 -4.48 -6.23
C ASN A 126 -13.42 -5.19 -6.43
N ASP A 127 -13.93 -5.19 -7.66
CA ASP A 127 -15.21 -5.83 -7.99
C ASP A 127 -15.18 -7.37 -7.81
N ALA A 128 -14.00 -7.98 -7.85
CA ALA A 128 -13.83 -9.42 -7.65
C ALA A 128 -13.70 -9.82 -6.15
N GLY A 129 -13.47 -8.86 -5.26
CA GLY A 129 -13.36 -9.10 -3.82
C GLY A 129 -12.19 -8.40 -3.14
N LYS A 130 -11.81 -8.93 -1.99
CA LYS A 130 -10.74 -8.38 -1.16
C LYS A 130 -9.37 -8.61 -1.79
N ILE A 131 -8.61 -7.53 -1.96
CA ILE A 131 -7.23 -7.51 -2.44
C ILE A 131 -6.25 -7.56 -1.28
N ALA A 132 -6.52 -6.75 -0.25
CA ALA A 132 -5.69 -6.71 0.94
C ALA A 132 -6.47 -6.23 2.16
N GLU A 133 -5.89 -6.48 3.32
CA GLU A 133 -6.38 -5.97 4.59
C GLU A 133 -5.20 -5.38 5.36
N VAL A 134 -5.41 -4.20 5.89
CA VAL A 134 -4.43 -3.49 6.73
C VAL A 134 -4.94 -3.49 8.16
N GLY A 135 -4.07 -3.79 9.12
CA GLY A 135 -4.46 -3.84 10.52
C GLY A 135 -3.29 -4.02 11.47
N LYS A 136 -3.53 -3.74 12.73
CA LYS A 136 -2.53 -3.87 13.81
C LYS A 136 -2.48 -5.28 14.40
N LYS A 137 -3.45 -6.13 14.12
CA LYS A 137 -3.63 -7.45 14.74
C LYS A 137 -2.53 -8.46 14.42
N TRP A 138 -1.81 -8.29 13.31
CA TRP A 138 -0.80 -9.27 12.88
C TRP A 138 0.58 -9.06 13.51
N PHE A 139 0.83 -7.87 14.06
CA PHE A 139 2.11 -7.53 14.69
C PHE A 139 1.88 -6.89 16.06
N ARG A 140 2.59 -7.38 17.06
CA ARG A 140 2.53 -6.86 18.44
C ARG A 140 3.64 -5.85 18.74
N VAL A 141 4.35 -5.40 17.72
CA VAL A 141 5.41 -4.40 17.86
C VAL A 141 4.77 -3.01 17.88
N ARG A 142 5.15 -2.22 18.85
CA ARG A 142 4.66 -0.85 18.98
C ARG A 142 4.92 -0.03 17.72
N ASP A 143 3.95 0.81 17.35
CA ASP A 143 4.03 1.69 16.19
C ASP A 143 4.20 0.95 14.84
N THR A 144 3.71 -0.26 14.74
CA THR A 144 3.66 -1.04 13.51
C THR A 144 2.25 -1.50 13.18
N TYR A 145 2.02 -1.76 11.90
CA TYR A 145 0.82 -2.41 11.40
C TYR A 145 1.17 -3.41 10.30
N GLY A 146 0.27 -4.31 9.99
CA GLY A 146 0.46 -5.30 8.96
C GLY A 146 -0.39 -5.05 7.72
N ILE A 147 0.12 -5.47 6.57
CA ILE A 147 -0.63 -5.59 5.33
C ILE A 147 -0.67 -7.07 4.97
N GLN A 148 -1.88 -7.62 4.88
CA GLN A 148 -2.10 -8.96 4.40
C GLN A 148 -2.64 -8.90 2.97
N VAL A 149 -1.86 -9.41 2.02
CA VAL A 149 -2.14 -9.35 0.58
C VAL A 149 -2.74 -10.68 0.13
N ALA A 150 -3.86 -10.63 -0.58
CA ALA A 150 -4.49 -11.81 -1.15
C ALA A 150 -3.59 -12.46 -2.22
N PRO A 151 -3.71 -13.79 -2.40
CA PRO A 151 -2.93 -14.50 -3.40
C PRO A 151 -3.18 -13.97 -4.83
N GLY A 152 -2.13 -13.96 -5.65
CA GLY A 152 -2.22 -13.57 -7.06
C GLY A 152 -2.22 -12.07 -7.33
N GLN A 153 -2.05 -11.24 -6.28
CA GLN A 153 -1.91 -9.79 -6.42
C GLN A 153 -0.45 -9.37 -6.62
N ASP A 154 -0.24 -8.19 -7.19
CA ASP A 154 1.08 -7.53 -7.16
C ASP A 154 1.32 -6.92 -5.79
N ASP A 155 2.09 -7.58 -4.96
CA ASP A 155 2.35 -7.18 -3.58
C ASP A 155 2.99 -5.78 -3.50
N ALA A 156 3.90 -5.46 -4.42
CA ALA A 156 4.52 -4.14 -4.47
C ALA A 156 3.51 -3.04 -4.80
N LEU A 157 2.55 -3.29 -5.69
CA LEU A 157 1.48 -2.34 -6.00
C LEU A 157 0.53 -2.14 -4.81
N VAL A 158 0.16 -3.21 -4.13
CA VAL A 158 -0.68 -3.13 -2.92
C VAL A 158 0.02 -2.31 -1.84
N ILE A 159 1.32 -2.54 -1.63
CA ILE A 159 2.13 -1.77 -0.68
C ILE A 159 2.22 -0.31 -1.11
N ALA A 160 2.42 -0.02 -2.40
CA ALA A 160 2.43 1.35 -2.92
C ALA A 160 1.12 2.08 -2.64
N VAL A 161 -0.02 1.44 -2.85
CA VAL A 161 -1.35 2.00 -2.53
C VAL A 161 -1.48 2.27 -1.03
N ALA A 162 -1.05 1.34 -0.17
CA ALA A 162 -1.09 1.54 1.28
C ALA A 162 -0.21 2.72 1.72
N ILE A 163 0.97 2.90 1.13
CA ILE A 163 1.85 4.04 1.36
C ILE A 163 1.18 5.35 0.96
N VAL A 164 0.55 5.40 -0.22
CA VAL A 164 -0.18 6.58 -0.70
C VAL A 164 -1.29 6.96 0.29
N VAL A 165 -2.09 6.00 0.68
CA VAL A 165 -3.21 6.21 1.61
C VAL A 165 -2.71 6.74 2.96
N ASP A 166 -1.61 6.17 3.48
CA ASP A 166 -0.98 6.63 4.72
C ASP A 166 -0.47 8.08 4.60
N GLN A 167 0.18 8.42 3.48
CA GLN A 167 0.63 9.79 3.19
C GLN A 167 -0.52 10.79 3.13
N MET A 168 -1.62 10.41 2.50
CA MET A 168 -2.79 11.28 2.36
C MET A 168 -3.55 11.44 3.68
N ALA A 169 -3.58 10.40 4.50
CA ALA A 169 -4.24 10.42 5.81
C ALA A 169 -3.42 11.16 6.89
N HIS A 170 -2.09 11.12 6.78
CA HIS A 170 -1.16 11.73 7.74
C HIS A 170 -0.19 12.68 7.02
N PRO A 171 -0.67 13.80 6.47
CA PRO A 171 0.19 14.74 5.77
C PRO A 171 1.25 15.30 6.72
N THR A 172 2.51 15.18 6.35
CA THR A 172 3.61 15.85 7.05
C THR A 172 3.51 17.36 6.80
N LYS A 173 3.43 18.13 7.86
CA LYS A 173 3.46 19.59 7.81
C LYS A 173 4.85 20.11 7.46
#